data_b169808ca4381db747d46c9f7b623def
#
_entry.id   b169808ca4381db747d46c9f7b623def
#
_cell.length_a   1.000
_cell.length_b   1.000
_cell.length_c   1.000
_cell.angle_alpha   90.00
_cell.angle_beta   90.00
_cell.angle_gamma   90.00
#
_symmetry.space_group_name_H-M   'P 1'
#
loop_
_entity.id
_entity.type
_entity.pdbx_description
1 polymer ?
#
loop_
_entity_poly.entity_id
_entity_poly.type
_entity_poly.pdbx_seq_one_letter_code
_entity_poly.pdbx_strand_id
1 'polypeptide(L)'
;SLGPEKNYKLNSIKNFLSKWKKLGYEGVDNSALRMLEKITIKPNLTGEAVKRRDPNSGPLTEEELKIILESIRKLLKEDKIPLFMYCYVILLATTGRRPSQLTSLKAKDLIRTEEGCFLNIPKVKQRKNFRSEFSMMRIDDSLYEELITLIDLNQKHIEDRVKRNISHLKNELPILMD
;
A
#
# COMPACT_ATOMS: atom_id res chain seq x y z
N SER A 1 -29.99 -1.08 16.79
CA SER A 1 -28.52 -1.17 16.78
C SER A 1 -27.97 -0.29 15.68
N LEU A 2 -26.98 0.53 16.01
CA LEU A 2 -26.25 1.34 15.03
C LEU A 2 -25.51 0.40 14.06
N GLY A 3 -25.60 0.67 12.75
CA GLY A 3 -24.87 -0.10 11.74
C GLY A 3 -23.34 -0.01 11.90
N PRO A 4 -22.56 -0.90 11.24
CA PRO A 4 -21.10 -1.01 11.41
C PRO A 4 -20.35 0.32 11.21
N GLU A 5 -20.77 1.12 10.24
CA GLU A 5 -20.17 2.42 9.93
C GLU A 5 -20.35 3.45 11.06
N LYS A 6 -21.53 3.46 11.70
CA LYS A 6 -21.80 4.34 12.83
C LYS A 6 -21.03 3.92 14.08
N ASN A 7 -20.81 2.63 14.27
CA ASN A 7 -19.99 2.09 15.36
C ASN A 7 -18.52 2.54 15.24
N TYR A 8 -17.96 2.56 14.04
CA TYR A 8 -16.58 3.03 13.80
C TYR A 8 -16.44 4.53 14.14
N LYS A 9 -17.37 5.36 13.66
CA LYS A 9 -17.39 6.81 13.93
C LYS A 9 -17.53 7.09 15.43
N LEU A 10 -18.41 6.39 16.11
CA LEU A 10 -18.62 6.55 17.54
C LEU A 10 -17.37 6.16 18.36
N ASN A 11 -16.68 5.09 17.99
CA ASN A 11 -15.44 4.67 18.63
C ASN A 11 -14.32 5.70 18.45
N SER A 12 -14.22 6.30 17.27
CA SER A 12 -13.25 7.37 16.99
C SER A 12 -13.52 8.61 17.83
N ILE A 13 -14.78 9.02 17.96
CA ILE A 13 -15.21 10.15 18.81
C ILE A 13 -14.89 9.86 20.28
N LYS A 14 -15.27 8.67 20.79
CA LYS A 14 -14.97 8.25 22.15
C LYS A 14 -13.47 8.31 22.45
N ASN A 15 -12.65 7.76 21.60
CA ASN A 15 -11.20 7.75 21.76
C ASN A 15 -10.61 9.17 21.70
N PHE A 16 -11.11 10.02 20.79
CA PHE A 16 -10.68 11.40 20.67
C PHE A 16 -11.02 12.19 21.95
N LEU A 17 -12.27 12.18 22.40
CA LEU A 17 -12.70 12.92 23.57
C LEU A 17 -12.02 12.45 24.86
N SER A 18 -11.82 11.12 25.01
CA SER A 18 -11.08 10.57 26.14
C SER A 18 -9.62 11.04 26.14
N LYS A 19 -8.97 11.07 24.98
CA LYS A 19 -7.60 11.55 24.84
C LYS A 19 -7.50 13.05 25.06
N TRP A 20 -8.45 13.83 24.53
CA TRP A 20 -8.54 15.27 24.71
C TRP A 20 -8.59 15.65 26.20
N LYS A 21 -9.49 15.01 26.95
CA LYS A 21 -9.61 15.20 28.39
C LYS A 21 -8.33 14.80 29.16
N LYS A 22 -7.73 13.66 28.78
CA LYS A 22 -6.50 13.14 29.39
C LYS A 22 -5.31 14.09 29.20
N LEU A 23 -5.30 14.86 28.11
CA LEU A 23 -4.28 15.89 27.83
C LEU A 23 -4.54 17.21 28.56
N GLY A 24 -5.61 17.31 29.38
CA GLY A 24 -5.93 18.50 30.17
C GLY A 24 -6.68 19.58 29.41
N TYR A 25 -7.16 19.32 28.19
CA TYR A 25 -7.94 20.32 27.45
C TYR A 25 -9.38 20.44 27.99
N GLU A 26 -9.86 21.66 28.02
CA GLU A 26 -11.22 22.00 28.45
C GLU A 26 -12.26 21.70 27.37
N GLY A 27 -13.56 21.78 27.72
CA GLY A 27 -14.69 21.62 26.78
C GLY A 27 -15.28 20.22 26.72
N VAL A 28 -14.75 19.25 27.46
CA VAL A 28 -15.35 17.90 27.58
C VAL A 28 -15.78 17.63 29.01
N ASP A 29 -17.09 17.52 29.20
CA ASP A 29 -17.66 17.21 30.51
C ASP A 29 -17.47 15.73 30.89
N ASN A 30 -17.27 15.48 32.19
CA ASN A 30 -17.10 14.13 32.74
C ASN A 30 -18.35 13.27 32.57
N SER A 31 -19.52 13.89 32.60
CA SER A 31 -20.81 13.19 32.41
C SER A 31 -20.92 12.64 30.98
N ALA A 32 -20.49 13.43 29.97
CA ALA A 32 -20.47 13.02 28.59
C ALA A 32 -19.51 11.84 28.35
N LEU A 33 -18.32 11.85 28.96
CA LEU A 33 -17.37 10.73 28.87
C LEU A 33 -17.93 9.46 29.52
N ARG A 34 -18.51 9.56 30.71
CA ARG A 34 -19.17 8.42 31.38
C ARG A 34 -20.34 7.85 30.57
N MET A 35 -21.10 8.71 29.87
CA MET A 35 -22.15 8.27 28.98
C MET A 35 -21.59 7.49 27.80
N LEU A 36 -20.53 8.00 27.17
CA LEU A 36 -19.83 7.34 26.05
C LEU A 36 -19.17 6.01 26.48
N GLU A 37 -18.66 5.93 27.69
CA GLU A 37 -18.08 4.70 28.25
C GLU A 37 -19.11 3.59 28.44
N LYS A 38 -20.34 3.94 28.82
CA LYS A 38 -21.45 2.98 28.97
C LYS A 38 -21.95 2.41 27.64
N ILE A 39 -21.65 3.09 26.51
CA ILE A 39 -22.03 2.60 25.18
C ILE A 39 -21.14 1.43 24.78
N THR A 40 -21.71 0.24 24.74
CA THR A 40 -21.05 -0.96 24.23
C THR A 40 -21.05 -0.90 22.71
N ILE A 41 -19.85 -0.71 22.13
CA ILE A 41 -19.65 -0.72 20.70
C ILE A 41 -19.29 -2.14 20.30
N LYS A 42 -20.15 -2.81 19.54
CA LYS A 42 -19.84 -4.13 19.01
C LYS A 42 -18.67 -3.98 18.02
N PRO A 43 -17.63 -4.82 18.13
CA PRO A 43 -16.55 -4.80 17.16
C PRO A 43 -17.08 -5.11 15.76
N ASN A 44 -16.56 -4.45 14.75
CA ASN A 44 -16.82 -4.85 13.36
C ASN A 44 -16.31 -6.27 13.16
N LEU A 45 -17.13 -7.12 12.57
CA LEU A 45 -16.74 -8.47 12.18
C LEU A 45 -15.75 -8.34 11.01
N THR A 46 -14.47 -8.29 11.35
CA THR A 46 -13.41 -8.21 10.33
C THR A 46 -13.28 -9.53 9.61
N GLY A 47 -13.19 -9.47 8.26
CA GLY A 47 -12.97 -10.64 7.42
C GLY A 47 -14.24 -11.44 7.05
N GLU A 48 -15.44 -11.02 7.46
CA GLU A 48 -16.69 -11.71 7.07
C GLU A 48 -16.94 -11.66 5.56
N ALA A 49 -16.69 -10.52 4.90
CA ALA A 49 -16.81 -10.38 3.46
C ALA A 49 -15.89 -11.37 2.71
N VAL A 50 -14.67 -11.58 3.22
CA VAL A 50 -13.72 -12.55 2.68
C VAL A 50 -14.22 -13.98 2.89
N LYS A 51 -14.70 -14.29 4.11
CA LYS A 51 -15.22 -15.63 4.44
C LYS A 51 -16.45 -16.01 3.62
N ARG A 52 -17.34 -15.04 3.40
CA ARG A 52 -18.58 -15.23 2.63
C ARG A 52 -18.39 -15.11 1.12
N ARG A 53 -17.19 -14.73 0.64
CA ARG A 53 -16.91 -14.42 -0.77
C ARG A 53 -17.93 -13.41 -1.31
N ASP A 54 -18.19 -12.35 -0.53
CA ASP A 54 -19.17 -11.32 -0.91
C ASP A 54 -18.76 -10.68 -2.25
N PRO A 55 -19.63 -10.66 -3.27
CA PRO A 55 -19.28 -10.19 -4.62
C PRO A 55 -18.97 -8.69 -4.67
N ASN A 56 -19.41 -7.89 -3.68
CA ASN A 56 -19.22 -6.44 -3.68
C ASN A 56 -18.10 -5.96 -2.74
N SER A 57 -17.73 -6.78 -1.76
CA SER A 57 -16.77 -6.37 -0.71
C SER A 57 -15.78 -7.48 -0.33
N GLY A 58 -15.88 -8.63 -0.98
CA GLY A 58 -14.98 -9.77 -0.82
C GLY A 58 -13.71 -9.65 -1.67
N PRO A 59 -12.86 -10.68 -1.68
CA PRO A 59 -11.71 -10.75 -2.56
C PRO A 59 -12.16 -10.94 -4.02
N LEU A 60 -11.34 -10.46 -4.95
CA LEU A 60 -11.51 -10.73 -6.37
C LEU A 60 -11.46 -12.26 -6.62
N THR A 61 -12.27 -12.72 -7.54
CA THR A 61 -12.15 -14.08 -8.07
C THR A 61 -10.92 -14.19 -8.98
N GLU A 62 -10.50 -15.41 -9.27
CA GLU A 62 -9.37 -15.66 -10.19
C GLU A 62 -9.67 -15.12 -11.60
N GLU A 63 -10.92 -15.25 -12.06
CA GLU A 63 -11.36 -14.73 -13.36
C GLU A 63 -11.32 -13.20 -13.40
N GLU A 64 -11.82 -12.53 -12.36
CA GLU A 64 -11.77 -11.07 -12.27
C GLU A 64 -10.32 -10.56 -12.24
N LEU A 65 -9.45 -11.21 -11.45
CA LEU A 65 -8.03 -10.87 -11.40
C LEU A 65 -7.36 -11.04 -12.77
N LYS A 66 -7.66 -12.14 -13.48
CA LYS A 66 -7.14 -12.40 -14.83
C LYS A 66 -7.58 -11.32 -15.81
N ILE A 67 -8.87 -10.95 -15.80
CA ILE A 67 -9.40 -9.88 -16.66
C ILE A 67 -8.70 -8.54 -16.38
N ILE A 68 -8.48 -8.20 -15.10
CA ILE A 68 -7.76 -6.98 -14.70
C ILE A 68 -6.33 -7.00 -15.27
N LEU A 69 -5.58 -8.10 -15.10
CA LEU A 69 -4.22 -8.24 -15.57
C LEU A 69 -4.10 -8.19 -17.09
N GLU A 70 -5.02 -8.80 -17.81
CA GLU A 70 -5.08 -8.74 -19.28
C GLU A 70 -5.42 -7.32 -19.76
N SER A 71 -6.38 -6.67 -19.11
CA SER A 71 -6.80 -5.31 -19.45
C SER A 71 -5.67 -4.30 -19.24
N ILE A 72 -4.94 -4.38 -18.12
CA ILE A 72 -3.84 -3.44 -17.83
C ILE A 72 -2.68 -3.62 -18.82
N ARG A 73 -2.38 -4.87 -19.22
CA ARG A 73 -1.38 -5.16 -20.26
C ARG A 73 -1.78 -4.58 -21.62
N LYS A 74 -3.06 -4.69 -21.97
CA LYS A 74 -3.59 -4.11 -23.20
C LYS A 74 -3.48 -2.57 -23.17
N LEU A 75 -3.88 -1.94 -22.08
CA LEU A 75 -3.81 -0.49 -21.91
C LEU A 75 -2.37 0.04 -22.00
N LEU A 76 -1.38 -0.69 -21.46
CA LEU A 76 0.02 -0.35 -21.62
C LEU A 76 0.47 -0.43 -23.07
N LYS A 77 0.11 -1.50 -23.80
CA LYS A 77 0.44 -1.68 -25.23
C LYS A 77 -0.19 -0.61 -26.13
N GLU A 78 -1.31 -0.05 -25.73
CA GLU A 78 -2.02 1.02 -26.42
C GLU A 78 -1.60 2.43 -25.98
N ASP A 79 -0.52 2.55 -25.17
CA ASP A 79 0.00 3.81 -24.57
C ASP A 79 -1.07 4.62 -23.83
N LYS A 80 -2.10 3.92 -23.28
CA LYS A 80 -3.19 4.55 -22.53
C LYS A 80 -2.89 4.73 -21.05
N ILE A 81 -1.88 4.06 -20.55
CA ILE A 81 -1.41 4.17 -19.16
C ILE A 81 0.11 4.22 -19.12
N PRO A 82 0.70 4.96 -18.18
CA PRO A 82 2.14 4.99 -18.00
C PRO A 82 2.67 3.68 -17.39
N LEU A 83 3.95 3.39 -17.66
CA LEU A 83 4.62 2.17 -17.21
C LEU A 83 4.56 2.01 -15.67
N PHE A 84 4.67 3.09 -14.90
CA PHE A 84 4.62 3.01 -13.43
C PHE A 84 3.27 2.48 -12.91
N MET A 85 2.16 2.87 -13.54
CA MET A 85 0.82 2.42 -13.18
C MET A 85 0.65 0.92 -13.48
N TYR A 86 1.13 0.47 -14.63
CA TYR A 86 1.17 -0.94 -14.98
C TYR A 86 1.98 -1.74 -13.96
N CYS A 87 3.25 -1.35 -13.72
CA CYS A 87 4.12 -2.02 -12.76
C CYS A 87 3.50 -2.06 -11.36
N TYR A 88 2.86 -0.98 -10.92
CA TYR A 88 2.20 -0.91 -9.64
C TYR A 88 1.06 -1.93 -9.49
N VAL A 89 0.18 -2.03 -10.48
CA VAL A 89 -0.93 -3.01 -10.47
C VAL A 89 -0.40 -4.44 -10.52
N ILE A 90 0.59 -4.72 -11.38
CA ILE A 90 1.21 -6.05 -11.43
C ILE A 90 1.85 -6.41 -10.08
N LEU A 91 2.59 -5.49 -9.46
CA LEU A 91 3.18 -5.73 -8.15
C LEU A 91 2.13 -5.97 -7.07
N LEU A 92 1.02 -5.22 -7.05
CA LEU A 92 -0.08 -5.47 -6.12
C LEU A 92 -0.66 -6.88 -6.30
N ALA A 93 -0.93 -7.27 -7.54
CA ALA A 93 -1.55 -8.55 -7.87
C ALA A 93 -0.62 -9.74 -7.56
N THR A 94 0.67 -9.64 -7.91
CA THR A 94 1.64 -10.74 -7.76
C THR A 94 2.17 -10.89 -6.34
N THR A 95 2.32 -9.78 -5.61
CA THR A 95 2.93 -9.82 -4.28
C THR A 95 1.92 -9.87 -3.15
N GLY A 96 0.68 -9.43 -3.34
CA GLY A 96 -0.34 -9.27 -2.30
C GLY A 96 0.10 -8.32 -1.17
N ARG A 97 1.07 -7.45 -1.42
CA ARG A 97 1.61 -6.53 -0.40
C ARG A 97 0.77 -5.25 -0.31
N ARG A 98 0.91 -4.57 0.83
CA ARG A 98 0.19 -3.31 1.04
C ARG A 98 0.73 -2.22 0.10
N PRO A 99 -0.12 -1.32 -0.41
CA PRO A 99 0.30 -0.18 -1.21
C PRO A 99 1.51 0.56 -0.66
N SER A 100 1.51 0.88 0.64
CA SER A 100 2.61 1.58 1.31
C SER A 100 3.95 0.84 1.30
N GLN A 101 3.96 -0.49 1.21
CA GLN A 101 5.18 -1.27 1.09
C GLN A 101 5.75 -1.17 -0.33
N LEU A 102 4.88 -1.23 -1.34
CA LEU A 102 5.30 -1.15 -2.74
C LEU A 102 5.76 0.25 -3.13
N THR A 103 5.05 1.30 -2.70
CA THR A 103 5.47 2.69 -2.97
C THR A 103 6.76 3.09 -2.25
N SER A 104 7.19 2.31 -1.26
CA SER A 104 8.45 2.53 -0.55
C SER A 104 9.66 1.79 -1.15
N LEU A 105 9.45 1.04 -2.23
CA LEU A 105 10.52 0.31 -2.92
C LEU A 105 11.52 1.29 -3.57
N LYS A 106 12.78 0.94 -3.45
CA LYS A 106 13.90 1.66 -4.09
C LYS A 106 14.60 0.75 -5.09
N ALA A 107 15.32 1.32 -6.02
CA ALA A 107 16.06 0.57 -7.04
C ALA A 107 16.97 -0.53 -6.45
N LYS A 108 17.61 -0.26 -5.30
CA LYS A 108 18.43 -1.26 -4.58
C LYS A 108 17.67 -2.46 -4.02
N ASP A 109 16.35 -2.39 -3.95
CA ASP A 109 15.52 -3.51 -3.49
C ASP A 109 15.24 -4.53 -4.60
N LEU A 110 15.57 -4.18 -5.85
CA LEU A 110 15.49 -5.05 -7.01
C LEU A 110 16.83 -5.77 -7.18
N ILE A 111 16.82 -7.09 -7.05
CA ILE A 111 18.03 -7.90 -6.96
C ILE A 111 17.98 -9.00 -8.02
N ARG A 112 19.09 -9.16 -8.76
CA ARG A 112 19.30 -10.29 -9.67
C ARG A 112 20.45 -11.14 -9.16
N THR A 113 20.25 -12.45 -9.10
CA THR A 113 21.24 -13.46 -8.71
C THR A 113 21.25 -14.58 -9.74
N GLU A 114 22.15 -15.54 -9.58
CA GLU A 114 22.15 -16.77 -10.40
C GLU A 114 20.88 -17.60 -10.21
N GLU A 115 20.19 -17.47 -9.04
CA GLU A 115 18.96 -18.18 -8.72
C GLU A 115 17.71 -17.51 -9.32
N GLY A 116 17.82 -16.30 -9.86
CA GLY A 116 16.72 -15.53 -10.47
C GLY A 116 16.61 -14.10 -10.00
N CYS A 117 15.44 -13.52 -10.28
CA CYS A 117 15.12 -12.13 -9.94
C CYS A 117 14.27 -12.05 -8.67
N PHE A 118 14.63 -11.10 -7.80
CA PHE A 118 14.01 -10.94 -6.49
C PHE A 118 13.70 -9.48 -6.20
N LEU A 119 12.67 -9.30 -5.37
CA LEU A 119 12.28 -8.01 -4.83
C LEU A 119 12.35 -8.07 -3.29
N ASN A 120 13.14 -7.18 -2.71
CA ASN A 120 13.33 -7.08 -1.27
C ASN A 120 12.34 -6.07 -0.68
N ILE A 121 11.16 -6.56 -0.25
CA ILE A 121 10.02 -5.73 0.14
C ILE A 121 10.12 -5.35 1.62
N PRO A 122 10.12 -4.04 1.97
CA PRO A 122 10.19 -3.61 3.36
C PRO A 122 8.92 -4.00 4.13
N LYS A 123 9.11 -4.51 5.36
CA LYS A 123 8.01 -4.80 6.29
C LYS A 123 7.67 -3.54 7.05
N VAL A 124 6.51 -2.96 6.74
CA VAL A 124 6.00 -1.77 7.44
C VAL A 124 5.25 -2.22 8.70
N LYS A 125 5.90 -2.15 9.86
CA LYS A 125 5.26 -2.30 11.17
C LYS A 125 5.08 -0.92 11.82
N GLN A 126 3.89 -0.64 12.33
CA GLN A 126 3.49 0.69 12.86
C GLN A 126 4.36 1.23 14.02
N ARG A 127 5.25 0.41 14.62
CA ARG A 127 6.05 0.77 15.80
C ARG A 127 7.56 0.57 15.65
N LYS A 128 8.04 0.22 14.44
CA LYS A 128 9.47 0.03 14.16
C LYS A 128 9.94 1.04 13.12
N ASN A 129 11.24 1.28 13.09
CA ASN A 129 11.85 2.13 12.08
C ASN A 129 11.49 1.61 10.68
N PHE A 130 11.10 2.55 9.82
CA PHE A 130 10.78 2.28 8.43
C PHE A 130 11.99 1.64 7.73
N ARG A 131 11.78 0.57 6.96
CA ARG A 131 12.83 -0.19 6.25
C ARG A 131 13.87 -0.87 7.17
N SER A 132 13.49 -1.28 8.38
CA SER A 132 14.36 -2.05 9.29
C SER A 132 14.31 -3.56 9.07
N GLU A 133 13.21 -4.05 8.51
CA GLU A 133 13.00 -5.47 8.20
C GLU A 133 12.50 -5.61 6.75
N PHE A 134 12.91 -6.67 6.08
CA PHE A 134 12.55 -6.95 4.69
C PHE A 134 12.01 -8.37 4.53
N SER A 135 11.33 -8.60 3.42
CA SER A 135 10.89 -9.91 2.94
C SER A 135 11.30 -10.06 1.49
N MET A 136 12.20 -10.98 1.20
CA MET A 136 12.60 -11.28 -0.17
C MET A 136 11.49 -12.08 -0.85
N MET A 137 11.18 -11.72 -2.09
CA MET A 137 10.19 -12.39 -2.92
C MET A 137 10.73 -12.56 -4.33
N ARG A 138 10.62 -13.76 -4.88
CA ARG A 138 10.98 -14.02 -6.28
C ARG A 138 9.94 -13.38 -7.20
N ILE A 139 10.41 -12.79 -8.29
CA ILE A 139 9.59 -12.22 -9.35
C ILE A 139 10.02 -12.78 -10.70
N ASP A 140 9.15 -12.67 -11.70
CA ASP A 140 9.46 -13.09 -13.07
C ASP A 140 10.49 -12.17 -13.71
N ASP A 141 11.32 -12.72 -14.58
CA ASP A 141 12.32 -11.96 -15.33
C ASP A 141 11.70 -10.83 -16.17
N SER A 142 10.51 -11.06 -16.75
CA SER A 142 9.78 -10.01 -17.48
C SER A 142 9.45 -8.81 -16.60
N LEU A 143 8.90 -9.06 -15.41
CA LEU A 143 8.59 -7.99 -14.45
C LEU A 143 9.88 -7.29 -13.98
N TYR A 144 10.97 -8.04 -13.79
CA TYR A 144 12.26 -7.46 -13.43
C TYR A 144 12.74 -6.45 -14.49
N GLU A 145 12.71 -6.80 -15.78
CA GLU A 145 13.12 -5.92 -16.87
C GLU A 145 12.20 -4.68 -17.01
N GLU A 146 10.90 -4.85 -16.79
CA GLU A 146 9.95 -3.74 -16.75
C GLU A 146 10.27 -2.76 -15.61
N LEU A 147 10.64 -3.27 -14.45
CA LEU A 147 11.02 -2.44 -13.29
C LEU A 147 12.38 -1.74 -13.51
N ILE A 148 13.36 -2.38 -14.15
CA ILE A 148 14.61 -1.75 -14.55
C ILE A 148 14.33 -0.59 -15.53
N THR A 149 13.49 -0.84 -16.53
CA THR A 149 13.08 0.21 -17.50
C THR A 149 12.44 1.39 -16.78
N LEU A 150 11.57 1.13 -15.80
CA LEU A 150 10.94 2.18 -15.01
C LEU A 150 11.95 2.97 -14.16
N ILE A 151 12.94 2.30 -13.54
CA ILE A 151 14.00 2.96 -12.79
C ILE A 151 14.82 3.88 -13.68
N ASP A 152 15.16 3.45 -14.91
CA ASP A 152 15.93 4.25 -15.87
C ASP A 152 15.13 5.47 -16.34
N LEU A 153 13.84 5.31 -16.59
CA LEU A 153 12.93 6.43 -16.90
C LEU A 153 12.86 7.44 -15.75
N ASN A 154 12.72 6.95 -14.52
CA ASN A 154 12.69 7.80 -13.33
C ASN A 154 13.99 8.57 -13.13
N GLN A 155 15.14 7.90 -13.32
CA GLN A 155 16.45 8.55 -13.27
C GLN A 155 16.53 9.69 -14.28
N LYS A 156 16.21 9.41 -15.55
CA LYS A 156 16.21 10.41 -16.62
C LYS A 156 15.28 11.58 -16.31
N HIS A 157 14.06 11.29 -15.87
CA HIS A 157 13.09 12.32 -15.50
C HIS A 157 13.61 13.24 -14.38
N ILE A 158 14.24 12.68 -13.35
CA ILE A 158 14.82 13.47 -12.25
C ILE A 158 16.02 14.28 -12.75
N GLU A 159 16.92 13.68 -13.56
CA GLU A 159 18.07 14.37 -14.15
C GLU A 159 17.65 15.58 -14.99
N ASP A 160 16.61 15.43 -15.80
CA ASP A 160 16.04 16.52 -16.61
C ASP A 160 15.50 17.65 -15.73
N ARG A 161 14.87 17.32 -14.61
CA ARG A 161 14.32 18.32 -13.66
C ARG A 161 15.41 19.05 -12.87
N VAL A 162 16.41 18.33 -12.38
CA VAL A 162 17.50 18.93 -11.58
C VAL A 162 18.63 19.46 -12.42
N LYS A 163 18.63 19.21 -13.72
CA LYS A 163 19.64 19.60 -14.71
C LYS A 163 21.07 19.18 -14.31
N ARG A 164 21.19 18.00 -13.72
CA ARG A 164 22.50 17.41 -13.36
C ARG A 164 22.41 15.89 -13.30
N ASN A 165 23.54 15.23 -13.52
CA ASN A 165 23.64 13.78 -13.41
C ASN A 165 23.51 13.32 -11.96
N ILE A 166 22.65 12.32 -11.74
CA ILE A 166 22.39 11.69 -10.43
C ILE A 166 22.65 10.18 -10.43
N SER A 167 23.41 9.67 -11.39
CA SER A 167 23.69 8.23 -11.54
C SER A 167 24.24 7.60 -10.25
N HIS A 168 24.99 8.36 -9.45
CA HIS A 168 25.49 7.94 -8.14
C HIS A 168 24.37 7.69 -7.10
N LEU A 169 23.17 8.23 -7.31
CA LEU A 169 22.00 8.04 -6.45
C LEU A 169 21.03 6.99 -6.98
N LYS A 170 21.31 6.35 -8.13
CA LYS A 170 20.39 5.42 -8.79
C LYS A 170 19.80 4.38 -7.84
N ASN A 171 20.61 3.79 -6.97
CA ASN A 171 20.18 2.78 -6.02
C ASN A 171 19.18 3.28 -4.97
N GLU A 172 19.13 4.57 -4.72
CA GLU A 172 18.21 5.19 -3.75
C GLU A 172 16.93 5.74 -4.41
N LEU A 173 16.84 5.70 -5.75
CA LEU A 173 15.66 6.16 -6.47
C LEU A 173 14.44 5.29 -6.13
N PRO A 174 13.25 5.89 -6.00
CA PRO A 174 12.01 5.13 -5.89
C PRO A 174 11.75 4.37 -7.20
N ILE A 175 11.25 3.13 -7.09
CA ILE A 175 10.85 2.35 -8.26
C ILE A 175 9.56 2.92 -8.83
N LEU A 176 8.54 3.10 -7.96
CA LEU A 176 7.23 3.60 -8.33
C LEU A 176 7.18 5.11 -8.09
N MET A 177 7.33 5.88 -9.16
CA MET A 177 7.24 7.34 -9.17
C MET A 177 6.39 7.79 -10.35
N ASP A 178 5.55 8.78 -10.12
CA ASP A 178 4.74 9.48 -11.12
C ASP A 178 5.47 10.73 -11.64
#